data_0242558c5cf966349d2328857d09e51b
#
_entry.id   0242558c5cf966349d2328857d09e51b
#
_cell.length_a   1.000
_cell.length_b   1.000
_cell.length_c   1.000
_cell.angle_alpha   90.00
_cell.angle_beta   90.00
_cell.angle_gamma   90.00
#
_symmetry.space_group_name_H-M   'P 1'
#
loop_
_entity.id
_entity.type
_entity.pdbx_description
1 polymer ?
#
loop_
_entity_poly.entity_id
_entity_poly.type
_entity_poly.pdbx_seq_one_letter_code
_entity_poly.pdbx_strand_id
1 'polypeptide(L)'
;MSRQRVVIIGSGLGGLSSGLILSRNGYDVTILEQGAQIGGCLQCFRRQGVKFETGMHFIGSADEGQVLNRLLRYLGVLDDIRLSRLDTNGYNVVSLDGQQFRFANGREAFIETLAKDFPHERDGLHRYFDLVERVASASSLRTLRRADSDASPLNTTFQLRSMNEVISEVISDELLRNVLVGDLPLYAAEYDKTPFSMHAFIVDFYNRSAFRVVGGSDQIALSLAKHIRANGGEIHCCQQVLKIVCDDRKAIGVETDDHFYPADIVIAAIHPARVMELCDSSLLRPAYRARIAAMPETAGGFAVYLRFKPETLPYMNHNFYGYHQKSPWGCEHYNAANWPRGYLYMHFCNAPEQRWAEGGVILSYMQFDEVERWKGTTIGHRGEAYEQMKHERAERLIDAVCREFPHLREAIAGYETSTPLTYLDYTGTERGAMYGIARDFHLGPAGRVQHRTKIPNLFLAGQNTNSHGILGVLVGTIVACSELLTSESIIKDIISANE
;
A
#
# COMPACT_ATOMS: atom_id res chain seq x y z
N MET A 1 -11.44 -18.76 -32.77
CA MET A 1 -10.05 -18.75 -32.25
C MET A 1 -10.12 -19.11 -30.78
N SER A 2 -9.25 -19.99 -30.25
CA SER A 2 -9.15 -20.25 -28.82
C SER A 2 -8.72 -18.97 -28.10
N ARG A 3 -9.29 -18.71 -26.90
CA ARG A 3 -8.88 -17.60 -26.06
C ARG A 3 -7.41 -17.78 -25.65
N GLN A 4 -6.66 -16.68 -25.56
CA GLN A 4 -5.28 -16.74 -25.05
C GLN A 4 -5.32 -17.00 -23.54
N ARG A 5 -4.50 -17.94 -23.07
CA ARG A 5 -4.39 -18.33 -21.68
C ARG A 5 -3.45 -17.41 -20.95
N VAL A 6 -3.94 -16.80 -19.88
CA VAL A 6 -3.16 -15.93 -19.00
C VAL A 6 -3.08 -16.57 -17.63
N VAL A 7 -1.88 -16.90 -17.20
CA VAL A 7 -1.63 -17.33 -15.81
C VAL A 7 -1.08 -16.16 -15.01
N ILE A 8 -1.74 -15.87 -13.88
CA ILE A 8 -1.36 -14.79 -12.97
C ILE A 8 -0.83 -15.40 -11.67
N ILE A 9 0.37 -15.03 -11.26
CA ILE A 9 1.02 -15.49 -10.04
C ILE A 9 0.77 -14.46 -8.94
N GLY A 10 0.02 -14.85 -7.90
CA GLY A 10 -0.34 -14.02 -6.75
C GLY A 10 -1.71 -13.34 -6.91
N SER A 11 -2.52 -13.42 -5.86
CA SER A 11 -3.88 -12.86 -5.76
C SER A 11 -3.95 -11.57 -4.94
N GLY A 12 -2.89 -10.83 -4.82
CA GLY A 12 -2.93 -9.46 -4.30
C GLY A 12 -3.73 -8.53 -5.22
N LEU A 13 -3.92 -7.28 -4.83
CA LEU A 13 -4.69 -6.30 -5.60
C LEU A 13 -4.25 -6.24 -7.08
N GLY A 14 -2.92 -6.25 -7.33
CA GLY A 14 -2.39 -6.21 -8.70
C GLY A 14 -2.77 -7.43 -9.54
N GLY A 15 -2.72 -8.63 -8.96
CA GLY A 15 -3.11 -9.87 -9.65
C GLY A 15 -4.62 -9.94 -9.90
N LEU A 16 -5.43 -9.65 -8.87
CA LEU A 16 -6.90 -9.67 -8.99
C LEU A 16 -7.41 -8.62 -9.98
N SER A 17 -6.91 -7.39 -9.93
CA SER A 17 -7.34 -6.34 -10.87
C SER A 17 -6.87 -6.62 -12.30
N SER A 18 -5.67 -7.16 -12.51
CA SER A 18 -5.20 -7.63 -13.83
C SER A 18 -6.10 -8.76 -14.36
N GLY A 19 -6.39 -9.74 -13.50
CA GLY A 19 -7.25 -10.85 -13.86
C GLY A 19 -8.67 -10.43 -14.26
N LEU A 20 -9.22 -9.46 -13.55
CA LEU A 20 -10.55 -8.93 -13.89
C LEU A 20 -10.54 -8.17 -15.22
N ILE A 21 -9.59 -7.29 -15.44
CA ILE A 21 -9.49 -6.53 -16.70
C ILE A 21 -9.33 -7.49 -17.87
N LEU A 22 -8.47 -8.49 -17.78
CA LEU A 22 -8.20 -9.42 -18.86
C LEU A 22 -9.35 -10.39 -19.10
N SER A 23 -10.00 -10.92 -18.06
CA SER A 23 -11.15 -11.82 -18.22
C SER A 23 -12.34 -11.13 -18.90
N ARG A 24 -12.58 -9.83 -18.61
CA ARG A 24 -13.57 -9.02 -19.31
C ARG A 24 -13.24 -8.80 -20.79
N ASN A 25 -11.96 -8.82 -21.13
CA ASN A 25 -11.47 -8.60 -22.49
C ASN A 25 -11.21 -9.92 -23.26
N GLY A 26 -11.83 -11.03 -22.82
CA GLY A 26 -11.87 -12.28 -23.58
C GLY A 26 -10.65 -13.17 -23.42
N TYR A 27 -9.77 -12.91 -22.45
CA TYR A 27 -8.68 -13.82 -22.08
C TYR A 27 -9.20 -14.96 -21.19
N ASP A 28 -8.54 -16.11 -21.27
CA ASP A 28 -8.74 -17.24 -20.37
C ASP A 28 -7.78 -17.11 -19.19
N VAL A 29 -8.31 -16.69 -18.03
CA VAL A 29 -7.51 -16.25 -16.88
C VAL A 29 -7.51 -17.27 -15.76
N THR A 30 -6.32 -17.69 -15.32
CA THR A 30 -6.11 -18.49 -14.12
C THR A 30 -5.20 -17.75 -13.15
N ILE A 31 -5.65 -17.52 -11.91
CA ILE A 31 -4.85 -16.91 -10.84
C ILE A 31 -4.43 -17.98 -9.85
N LEU A 32 -3.13 -18.04 -9.53
CA LEU A 32 -2.54 -18.97 -8.58
C LEU A 32 -2.09 -18.22 -7.34
N GLU A 33 -2.60 -18.65 -6.18
CA GLU A 33 -2.30 -18.07 -4.86
C GLU A 33 -1.69 -19.14 -3.95
N GLN A 34 -0.52 -18.83 -3.37
CA GLN A 34 0.16 -19.76 -2.45
C GLN A 34 -0.59 -19.93 -1.13
N GLY A 35 -1.23 -18.87 -0.65
CA GLY A 35 -1.99 -18.86 0.60
C GLY A 35 -3.37 -19.50 0.46
N ALA A 36 -3.98 -19.79 1.61
CA ALA A 36 -5.38 -20.28 1.66
C ALA A 36 -6.40 -19.15 1.44
N GLN A 37 -5.98 -17.89 1.49
CA GLN A 37 -6.83 -16.72 1.36
C GLN A 37 -6.28 -15.77 0.29
N ILE A 38 -7.16 -15.27 -0.57
CA ILE A 38 -6.84 -14.25 -1.56
C ILE A 38 -6.67 -12.86 -0.95
N GLY A 39 -6.04 -11.92 -1.68
CA GLY A 39 -6.05 -10.50 -1.34
C GLY A 39 -4.68 -9.90 -1.01
N GLY A 40 -3.68 -10.68 -0.67
CA GLY A 40 -2.38 -10.15 -0.27
C GLY A 40 -2.52 -9.16 0.90
N CYS A 41 -2.05 -7.91 0.76
CA CYS A 41 -2.19 -6.86 1.80
C CYS A 41 -3.64 -6.37 2.01
N LEU A 42 -4.62 -6.82 1.24
CA LEU A 42 -6.05 -6.57 1.49
C LEU A 42 -6.66 -7.61 2.45
N GLN A 43 -5.94 -8.66 2.80
CA GLN A 43 -6.43 -9.70 3.69
C GLN A 43 -6.82 -9.16 5.06
N CYS A 44 -7.84 -9.78 5.64
CA CYS A 44 -8.24 -9.59 7.02
C CYS A 44 -8.19 -10.94 7.75
N PHE A 45 -7.98 -10.88 9.05
CA PHE A 45 -8.11 -12.07 9.90
C PHE A 45 -9.10 -11.82 11.04
N ARG A 46 -9.60 -12.89 11.67
CA ARG A 46 -10.49 -12.80 12.82
C ARG A 46 -9.90 -13.45 14.05
N ARG A 47 -10.05 -12.81 15.20
CA ARG A 47 -9.75 -13.38 16.51
C ARG A 47 -10.84 -12.99 17.50
N GLN A 48 -11.39 -14.00 18.18
CA GLN A 48 -12.40 -13.80 19.22
C GLN A 48 -13.55 -12.86 18.80
N GLY A 49 -14.05 -13.03 17.57
CA GLY A 49 -15.18 -12.26 17.01
C GLY A 49 -14.79 -10.95 16.32
N VAL A 50 -13.66 -10.35 16.62
CA VAL A 50 -13.21 -9.10 16.00
C VAL A 50 -12.46 -9.38 14.71
N LYS A 51 -12.70 -8.57 13.68
CA LYS A 51 -12.01 -8.59 12.40
C LYS A 51 -10.93 -7.52 12.36
N PHE A 52 -9.75 -7.90 11.86
CA PHE A 52 -8.56 -7.08 11.78
C PHE A 52 -8.08 -6.98 10.35
N GLU A 53 -7.77 -5.77 9.91
CA GLU A 53 -7.12 -5.48 8.62
C GLU A 53 -5.59 -5.60 8.78
N THR A 54 -4.91 -6.14 7.76
CA THR A 54 -3.48 -6.43 7.85
C THR A 54 -2.58 -5.37 7.20
N GLY A 55 -3.00 -4.75 6.10
CA GLY A 55 -2.10 -3.85 5.35
C GLY A 55 -2.80 -2.62 4.74
N MET A 56 -4.11 -2.63 4.53
CA MET A 56 -4.84 -1.47 4.05
C MET A 56 -5.95 -1.11 5.05
N HIS A 57 -5.89 0.08 5.62
CA HIS A 57 -6.77 0.50 6.68
C HIS A 57 -7.70 1.66 6.31
N PHE A 58 -7.35 2.43 5.28
CA PHE A 58 -8.16 3.51 4.75
C PHE A 58 -7.75 3.85 3.32
N ILE A 59 -8.62 4.53 2.60
CA ILE A 59 -8.45 4.90 1.19
C ILE A 59 -8.77 6.38 0.99
N GLY A 60 -8.17 6.97 -0.03
CA GLY A 60 -8.41 8.36 -0.43
C GLY A 60 -9.15 8.46 -1.75
N SER A 61 -9.51 9.69 -2.16
CA SER A 61 -10.07 10.02 -3.48
C SER A 61 -11.21 9.09 -3.93
N ALA A 62 -12.13 8.77 -3.01
CA ALA A 62 -13.24 7.87 -3.26
C ALA A 62 -14.62 8.56 -3.32
N ASP A 63 -14.68 9.90 -3.30
CA ASP A 63 -15.89 10.63 -3.63
C ASP A 63 -16.23 10.51 -5.11
N GLU A 64 -17.48 10.72 -5.44
CA GLU A 64 -17.98 10.69 -6.81
C GLU A 64 -17.11 11.55 -7.75
N GLY A 65 -16.73 10.98 -8.89
CA GLY A 65 -15.88 11.62 -9.88
C GLY A 65 -14.38 11.65 -9.53
N GLN A 66 -13.97 11.35 -8.32
CA GLN A 66 -12.56 11.25 -7.93
C GLN A 66 -11.91 9.95 -8.49
N VAL A 67 -10.59 9.94 -8.59
CA VAL A 67 -9.86 8.92 -9.35
C VAL A 67 -10.08 7.50 -8.83
N LEU A 68 -10.06 7.26 -7.51
CA LEU A 68 -10.27 5.92 -6.98
C LEU A 68 -11.73 5.49 -7.13
N ASN A 69 -12.71 6.38 -6.91
CA ASN A 69 -14.12 6.10 -7.15
C ASN A 69 -14.34 5.61 -8.59
N ARG A 70 -13.80 6.34 -9.58
CA ARG A 70 -13.91 5.99 -10.99
C ARG A 70 -13.30 4.62 -11.30
N LEU A 71 -12.15 4.30 -10.72
CA LEU A 71 -11.49 3.00 -10.90
C LEU A 71 -12.29 1.86 -10.23
N LEU A 72 -12.78 2.07 -9.01
CA LEU A 72 -13.58 1.06 -8.31
C LEU A 72 -14.92 0.82 -9.02
N ARG A 73 -15.54 1.85 -9.59
CA ARG A 73 -16.74 1.73 -10.43
C ARG A 73 -16.45 0.91 -11.69
N TYR A 74 -15.39 1.25 -12.43
CA TYR A 74 -14.95 0.49 -13.59
C TYR A 74 -14.71 -0.99 -13.26
N LEU A 75 -14.11 -1.29 -12.12
CA LEU A 75 -13.88 -2.67 -11.68
C LEU A 75 -15.16 -3.35 -11.14
N GLY A 76 -16.26 -2.62 -10.92
CA GLY A 76 -17.52 -3.14 -10.35
C GLY A 76 -17.43 -3.36 -8.83
N VAL A 77 -16.37 -2.87 -8.18
CA VAL A 77 -16.15 -3.05 -6.74
C VAL A 77 -16.99 -2.09 -5.92
N LEU A 78 -17.26 -0.88 -6.44
CA LEU A 78 -17.90 0.19 -5.68
C LEU A 78 -19.31 -0.18 -5.19
N ASP A 79 -20.04 -0.97 -5.96
CA ASP A 79 -21.40 -1.44 -5.63
C ASP A 79 -21.40 -2.58 -4.60
N ASP A 80 -20.29 -3.28 -4.45
CA ASP A 80 -20.14 -4.43 -3.54
C ASP A 80 -19.59 -4.03 -2.16
N ILE A 81 -19.05 -2.80 -1.99
CA ILE A 81 -18.45 -2.33 -0.74
C ILE A 81 -19.20 -1.13 -0.15
N ARG A 82 -19.04 -0.93 1.16
CA ARG A 82 -19.51 0.27 1.83
C ARG A 82 -18.33 1.07 2.32
N LEU A 83 -18.39 2.39 2.13
CA LEU A 83 -17.38 3.34 2.57
C LEU A 83 -17.92 4.18 3.71
N SER A 84 -17.13 4.35 4.77
CA SER A 84 -17.40 5.27 5.88
C SER A 84 -16.38 6.40 5.81
N ARG A 85 -16.87 7.65 5.66
CA ARG A 85 -16.02 8.83 5.55
C ARG A 85 -15.32 9.10 6.88
N LEU A 86 -14.01 9.37 6.84
CA LEU A 86 -13.28 9.88 7.98
C LEU A 86 -13.69 11.34 8.29
N ASP A 87 -13.32 11.82 9.48
CA ASP A 87 -13.60 13.21 9.90
C ASP A 87 -13.02 14.21 8.89
N THR A 88 -13.87 14.93 8.21
CA THR A 88 -13.45 15.91 7.19
C THR A 88 -12.65 17.07 7.76
N ASN A 89 -12.79 17.36 9.06
CA ASN A 89 -12.04 18.40 9.76
C ASN A 89 -10.71 17.91 10.34
N GLY A 90 -10.38 16.63 10.14
CA GLY A 90 -9.16 16.05 10.66
C GLY A 90 -9.06 14.55 10.40
N TYR A 91 -9.02 14.12 9.13
CA TYR A 91 -8.91 12.70 8.76
C TYR A 91 -7.59 12.08 9.26
N ASN A 92 -6.53 12.88 9.38
CA ASN A 92 -5.30 12.57 10.07
C ASN A 92 -5.07 13.60 11.19
N VAL A 93 -4.60 13.13 12.34
CA VAL A 93 -4.08 13.95 13.43
C VAL A 93 -2.62 13.59 13.61
N VAL A 94 -1.75 14.58 13.56
CA VAL A 94 -0.30 14.46 13.79
C VAL A 94 0.03 15.05 15.13
N SER A 95 0.63 14.28 16.03
CA SER A 95 1.13 14.75 17.33
C SER A 95 2.66 14.75 17.32
N LEU A 96 3.26 15.92 17.49
CA LEU A 96 4.69 16.10 17.63
C LEU A 96 4.99 16.58 19.05
N ASP A 97 5.61 15.71 19.86
CA ASP A 97 5.94 15.99 21.27
C ASP A 97 4.72 16.51 22.07
N GLY A 98 3.54 15.91 21.83
CA GLY A 98 2.26 16.25 22.49
C GLY A 98 1.48 17.40 21.85
N GLN A 99 2.05 18.14 20.91
CA GLN A 99 1.31 19.16 20.15
C GLN A 99 0.61 18.54 18.95
N GLN A 100 -0.72 18.68 18.86
CA GLN A 100 -1.54 18.05 17.84
C GLN A 100 -1.94 18.99 16.72
N PHE A 101 -1.85 18.52 15.47
CA PHE A 101 -2.22 19.20 14.25
C PHE A 101 -3.18 18.34 13.44
N ARG A 102 -4.22 18.96 12.85
CA ARG A 102 -5.25 18.25 12.09
C ARG A 102 -5.12 18.48 10.59
N PHE A 103 -5.27 17.41 9.82
CA PHE A 103 -5.33 17.46 8.36
C PHE A 103 -6.79 17.38 7.91
N ALA A 104 -7.36 18.52 7.53
CA ALA A 104 -8.72 18.58 7.01
C ALA A 104 -8.77 18.15 5.53
N ASN A 105 -9.89 17.56 5.10
CA ASN A 105 -10.11 17.27 3.68
C ASN A 105 -10.42 18.56 2.88
N GLY A 106 -9.85 18.63 1.70
CA GLY A 106 -9.94 19.78 0.80
C GLY A 106 -8.84 20.80 1.04
N ARG A 107 -8.30 21.34 -0.06
CA ARG A 107 -7.18 22.28 -0.08
C ARG A 107 -7.38 23.44 0.88
N GLU A 108 -8.48 24.19 0.71
CA GLU A 108 -8.71 25.40 1.49
C GLU A 108 -8.93 25.08 2.98
N ALA A 109 -9.70 24.02 3.29
CA ALA A 109 -9.92 23.60 4.67
C ALA A 109 -8.61 23.17 5.36
N PHE A 110 -7.71 22.49 4.64
CA PHE A 110 -6.39 22.12 5.15
C PHE A 110 -5.54 23.36 5.46
N ILE A 111 -5.47 24.30 4.50
CA ILE A 111 -4.71 25.55 4.65
C ILE A 111 -5.25 26.35 5.83
N GLU A 112 -6.57 26.59 5.90
CA GLU A 112 -7.21 27.33 6.99
C GLU A 112 -7.00 26.66 8.35
N THR A 113 -6.99 25.33 8.39
CA THR A 113 -6.78 24.61 9.65
C THR A 113 -5.37 24.80 10.16
N LEU A 114 -4.34 24.61 9.31
CA LEU A 114 -2.95 24.80 9.73
C LEU A 114 -2.54 26.27 9.89
N ALA A 115 -3.13 27.19 9.12
CA ALA A 115 -2.84 28.62 9.26
C ALA A 115 -3.32 29.22 10.60
N LYS A 116 -4.16 28.52 11.39
CA LYS A 116 -4.48 28.93 12.76
C LYS A 116 -3.26 28.85 13.67
N ASP A 117 -2.45 27.81 13.48
CA ASP A 117 -1.23 27.58 14.27
C ASP A 117 -0.01 28.29 13.62
N PHE A 118 -0.03 28.46 12.28
CA PHE A 118 1.04 29.03 11.47
C PHE A 118 0.55 30.19 10.59
N PRO A 119 0.05 31.30 11.16
CA PRO A 119 -0.57 32.39 10.38
C PRO A 119 0.40 33.06 9.40
N HIS A 120 1.70 33.06 9.71
CA HIS A 120 2.76 33.62 8.86
C HIS A 120 3.11 32.74 7.66
N GLU A 121 2.66 31.50 7.63
CA GLU A 121 2.89 30.52 6.54
C GLU A 121 1.68 30.32 5.62
N ARG A 122 0.62 31.09 5.76
CA ARG A 122 -0.58 30.95 4.91
C ARG A 122 -0.24 30.95 3.41
N ASP A 123 0.58 31.90 2.96
CA ASP A 123 1.01 31.97 1.56
C ASP A 123 1.96 30.81 1.19
N GLY A 124 2.76 30.36 2.14
CA GLY A 124 3.59 29.15 2.00
C GLY A 124 2.75 27.91 1.76
N LEU A 125 1.69 27.73 2.54
CA LEU A 125 0.72 26.63 2.38
C LEU A 125 0.00 26.68 1.03
N HIS A 126 -0.39 27.84 0.51
CA HIS A 126 -0.94 27.98 -0.83
C HIS A 126 0.08 27.52 -1.89
N ARG A 127 1.33 28.01 -1.83
CA ARG A 127 2.40 27.59 -2.77
C ARG A 127 2.69 26.09 -2.68
N TYR A 128 2.65 25.52 -1.47
CA TYR A 128 2.83 24.09 -1.26
C TYR A 128 1.73 23.29 -1.98
N PHE A 129 0.45 23.65 -1.83
CA PHE A 129 -0.65 22.97 -2.52
C PHE A 129 -0.62 23.17 -4.04
N ASP A 130 -0.22 24.35 -4.53
CA ASP A 130 0.00 24.57 -5.96
C ASP A 130 1.01 23.58 -6.56
N LEU A 131 2.08 23.29 -5.81
CA LEU A 131 3.06 22.28 -6.22
C LEU A 131 2.49 20.86 -6.17
N VAL A 132 1.79 20.51 -5.08
CA VAL A 132 1.16 19.20 -4.91
C VAL A 132 0.19 18.90 -6.06
N GLU A 133 -0.76 19.79 -6.32
CA GLU A 133 -1.78 19.64 -7.37
C GLU A 133 -1.15 19.62 -8.77
N ARG A 134 -0.16 20.47 -9.03
CA ARG A 134 0.54 20.51 -10.31
C ARG A 134 1.27 19.20 -10.60
N VAL A 135 1.94 18.62 -9.60
CA VAL A 135 2.63 17.33 -9.74
C VAL A 135 1.63 16.18 -9.86
N ALA A 136 0.58 16.17 -9.05
CA ALA A 136 -0.44 15.11 -9.09
C ALA A 136 -1.20 15.10 -10.42
N SER A 137 -1.56 16.27 -10.95
CA SER A 137 -2.29 16.42 -12.22
C SER A 137 -1.44 16.14 -13.47
N ALA A 138 -0.12 16.17 -13.34
CA ALA A 138 0.78 15.89 -14.46
C ALA A 138 0.82 14.40 -14.89
N SER A 139 0.22 13.49 -14.10
CA SER A 139 0.09 12.09 -14.46
C SER A 139 -1.25 11.81 -15.14
N SER A 140 -1.23 11.51 -16.44
CA SER A 140 -2.41 11.18 -17.25
C SER A 140 -3.16 9.95 -16.69
N LEU A 141 -2.42 8.94 -16.25
CA LEU A 141 -3.01 7.73 -15.64
C LEU A 141 -3.68 8.00 -14.29
N ARG A 142 -3.17 8.95 -13.51
CA ARG A 142 -3.82 9.35 -12.25
C ARG A 142 -5.04 10.24 -12.49
N THR A 143 -5.02 11.04 -13.53
CA THR A 143 -6.16 11.89 -13.90
C THR A 143 -7.18 11.18 -14.79
N LEU A 144 -6.86 9.96 -15.26
CA LEU A 144 -7.67 9.17 -16.20
C LEU A 144 -8.04 9.99 -17.47
N ARG A 145 -7.12 10.83 -17.92
CA ARG A 145 -7.23 11.61 -19.16
C ARG A 145 -6.43 10.93 -20.27
N ARG A 146 -6.81 11.16 -21.53
CA ARG A 146 -6.00 10.72 -22.66
C ARG A 146 -4.60 11.32 -22.54
N ALA A 147 -3.60 10.46 -22.59
CA ALA A 147 -2.22 10.88 -22.62
C ALA A 147 -1.77 11.04 -24.08
N ASP A 148 -1.50 12.26 -24.48
CA ASP A 148 -0.78 12.50 -25.74
C ASP A 148 0.73 12.20 -25.60
N SER A 149 1.24 12.11 -24.37
CA SER A 149 2.55 11.56 -24.01
C SER A 149 2.67 11.35 -22.49
N ASP A 150 3.13 10.18 -22.05
CA ASP A 150 3.29 9.84 -20.62
C ASP A 150 4.49 10.50 -19.93
N ALA A 151 5.32 11.21 -20.65
CA ALA A 151 6.51 11.88 -20.14
C ALA A 151 6.25 13.36 -19.88
N SER A 152 5.40 13.69 -18.88
CA SER A 152 5.39 15.08 -18.40
C SER A 152 6.77 15.42 -17.81
N PRO A 153 7.47 16.47 -18.31
CA PRO A 153 8.74 16.92 -17.77
C PRO A 153 8.66 17.21 -16.26
N LEU A 154 7.50 17.66 -15.78
CA LEU A 154 7.23 17.94 -14.37
C LEU A 154 7.34 16.68 -13.51
N ASN A 155 6.76 15.57 -13.94
CA ASN A 155 6.88 14.31 -13.20
C ASN A 155 8.33 13.88 -13.08
N THR A 156 9.10 13.93 -14.15
CA THR A 156 10.52 13.58 -14.16
C THR A 156 11.32 14.49 -13.21
N THR A 157 11.08 15.80 -13.25
CA THR A 157 11.78 16.77 -12.39
C THR A 157 11.56 16.45 -10.90
N PHE A 158 10.32 16.29 -10.47
CA PHE A 158 10.01 16.05 -9.04
C PHE A 158 10.22 14.60 -8.59
N GLN A 159 10.47 13.68 -9.51
CA GLN A 159 10.99 12.35 -9.20
C GLN A 159 12.48 12.33 -8.85
N LEU A 160 13.22 13.34 -9.25
CA LEU A 160 14.66 13.50 -9.02
C LEU A 160 14.99 14.57 -7.97
N ARG A 161 13.98 15.08 -7.27
CA ARG A 161 14.15 16.09 -6.21
C ARG A 161 13.66 15.56 -4.88
N SER A 162 14.44 15.83 -3.85
CA SER A 162 14.12 15.51 -2.46
C SER A 162 12.80 16.15 -2.02
N MET A 163 11.97 15.37 -1.35
CA MET A 163 10.76 15.86 -0.70
C MET A 163 11.08 17.00 0.28
N ASN A 164 12.06 16.81 1.14
CA ASN A 164 12.45 17.79 2.16
C ASN A 164 12.94 19.11 1.55
N GLU A 165 13.78 19.05 0.49
CA GLU A 165 14.26 20.25 -0.20
C GLU A 165 13.10 21.05 -0.79
N VAL A 166 12.20 20.39 -1.53
CA VAL A 166 11.07 21.06 -2.21
C VAL A 166 10.12 21.70 -1.19
N ILE A 167 9.82 21.02 -0.08
CA ILE A 167 8.97 21.59 0.98
C ILE A 167 9.67 22.80 1.61
N SER A 168 10.99 22.74 1.86
CA SER A 168 11.74 23.84 2.47
C SER A 168 11.85 25.11 1.59
N GLU A 169 11.67 24.97 0.28
CA GLU A 169 11.64 26.12 -0.64
C GLU A 169 10.35 26.96 -0.53
N VAL A 170 9.27 26.37 -0.03
CA VAL A 170 7.96 27.03 0.04
C VAL A 170 7.46 27.26 1.45
N ILE A 171 7.96 26.51 2.44
CA ILE A 171 7.63 26.61 3.87
C ILE A 171 8.89 26.96 4.65
N SER A 172 8.90 28.11 5.31
CA SER A 172 10.04 28.58 6.10
C SER A 172 10.07 28.02 7.53
N ASP A 173 8.89 27.82 8.12
CA ASP A 173 8.72 27.31 9.48
C ASP A 173 9.08 25.83 9.58
N GLU A 174 10.05 25.49 10.43
CA GLU A 174 10.56 24.13 10.60
C GLU A 174 9.50 23.19 11.21
N LEU A 175 8.71 23.69 12.18
CA LEU A 175 7.70 22.88 12.81
C LEU A 175 6.59 22.53 11.79
N LEU A 176 6.18 23.51 10.97
CA LEU A 176 5.20 23.25 9.91
C LEU A 176 5.74 22.27 8.88
N ARG A 177 7.02 22.33 8.48
CA ARG A 177 7.61 21.32 7.60
C ARG A 177 7.50 19.92 8.21
N ASN A 178 7.78 19.77 9.50
CA ASN A 178 7.64 18.51 10.21
C ASN A 178 6.17 18.05 10.31
N VAL A 179 5.23 18.97 10.51
CA VAL A 179 3.79 18.67 10.50
C VAL A 179 3.36 18.13 9.14
N LEU A 180 3.71 18.81 8.03
CA LEU A 180 3.31 18.43 6.67
C LEU A 180 3.76 17.03 6.24
N VAL A 181 4.81 16.51 6.87
CA VAL A 181 5.31 15.15 6.62
C VAL A 181 4.96 14.18 7.77
N GLY A 182 4.06 14.58 8.66
CA GLY A 182 3.73 13.80 9.86
C GLY A 182 3.04 12.46 9.59
N ASP A 183 2.55 12.22 8.38
CA ASP A 183 1.98 10.93 7.96
C ASP A 183 2.96 10.07 7.13
N LEU A 184 4.27 10.36 7.20
CA LEU A 184 5.31 9.64 6.47
C LEU A 184 5.30 8.09 6.63
N PRO A 185 4.82 7.48 7.74
CA PRO A 185 4.71 6.02 7.83
C PRO A 185 3.74 5.42 6.81
N LEU A 186 2.81 6.23 6.27
CA LEU A 186 1.84 5.81 5.25
C LEU A 186 2.49 5.39 3.93
N TYR A 187 3.72 5.83 3.68
CA TYR A 187 4.49 5.52 2.47
C TYR A 187 5.98 5.27 2.73
N ALA A 188 6.34 5.02 3.98
CA ALA A 188 7.70 4.76 4.44
C ALA A 188 8.70 5.79 3.90
N ALA A 189 8.39 7.09 4.04
CA ALA A 189 9.26 8.15 3.57
C ALA A 189 10.53 8.24 4.41
N GLU A 190 11.67 8.42 3.72
CA GLU A 190 12.99 8.66 4.29
C GLU A 190 13.47 10.07 3.90
N TYR A 191 14.11 10.75 4.85
CA TYR A 191 14.50 12.16 4.74
C TYR A 191 15.33 12.50 3.49
N ASP A 192 16.31 11.66 3.19
CA ASP A 192 17.32 11.85 2.16
C ASP A 192 17.10 11.01 0.89
N LYS A 193 15.96 10.30 0.78
CA LYS A 193 15.68 9.42 -0.36
C LYS A 193 14.35 9.68 -1.04
N THR A 194 13.31 10.06 -0.28
CA THR A 194 11.96 10.13 -0.83
C THR A 194 11.80 11.29 -1.81
N PRO A 195 11.37 11.03 -3.06
CA PRO A 195 11.11 12.07 -4.04
C PRO A 195 9.84 12.86 -3.70
N PHE A 196 9.84 14.18 -3.99
CA PHE A 196 8.67 15.03 -3.76
C PHE A 196 7.43 14.56 -4.53
N SER A 197 7.59 13.99 -5.72
CA SER A 197 6.46 13.48 -6.50
C SER A 197 5.67 12.39 -5.73
N MET A 198 6.34 11.56 -4.94
CA MET A 198 5.67 10.53 -4.13
C MET A 198 4.81 11.18 -3.03
N HIS A 199 5.38 12.14 -2.31
CA HIS A 199 4.67 12.91 -1.30
C HIS A 199 3.44 13.65 -1.90
N ALA A 200 3.65 14.35 -3.01
CA ALA A 200 2.56 15.07 -3.69
C ALA A 200 1.40 14.13 -4.07
N PHE A 201 1.71 12.95 -4.58
CA PHE A 201 0.69 11.96 -4.91
C PHE A 201 -0.10 11.45 -3.71
N ILE A 202 0.54 11.27 -2.58
CA ILE A 202 -0.11 10.81 -1.33
C ILE A 202 -0.96 11.94 -0.74
N VAL A 203 -0.41 13.14 -0.64
CA VAL A 203 -1.15 14.30 -0.12
C VAL A 203 -2.39 14.60 -0.98
N ASP A 204 -2.26 14.70 -2.30
CA ASP A 204 -3.41 14.93 -3.19
C ASP A 204 -4.47 13.83 -3.04
N PHE A 205 -4.04 12.57 -2.95
CA PHE A 205 -4.95 11.43 -2.87
C PHE A 205 -5.82 11.44 -1.60
N TYR A 206 -5.23 11.68 -0.44
CA TYR A 206 -5.96 11.65 0.83
C TYR A 206 -6.59 12.99 1.19
N ASN A 207 -6.03 14.11 0.75
CA ASN A 207 -6.62 15.42 0.99
C ASN A 207 -7.97 15.60 0.26
N ARG A 208 -8.15 15.02 -0.93
CA ARG A 208 -9.42 15.10 -1.67
C ARG A 208 -10.58 14.48 -0.89
N SER A 209 -10.39 13.32 -0.32
CA SER A 209 -11.32 12.64 0.59
C SER A 209 -10.65 11.45 1.23
N ALA A 210 -11.12 11.00 2.39
CA ALA A 210 -10.60 9.84 3.09
C ALA A 210 -11.72 8.99 3.67
N PHE A 211 -11.59 7.65 3.53
CA PHE A 211 -12.63 6.68 3.92
C PHE A 211 -12.02 5.41 4.50
N ARG A 212 -12.80 4.75 5.37
CA ARG A 212 -12.61 3.34 5.72
C ARG A 212 -13.51 2.46 4.87
N VAL A 213 -13.07 1.23 4.60
CA VAL A 213 -13.92 0.19 4.04
C VAL A 213 -14.66 -0.48 5.19
N VAL A 214 -15.98 -0.34 5.22
CA VAL A 214 -16.81 -0.93 6.29
C VAL A 214 -16.74 -2.46 6.20
N GLY A 215 -16.40 -3.09 7.33
CA GLY A 215 -16.25 -4.53 7.39
C GLY A 215 -14.92 -5.09 6.84
N GLY A 216 -13.96 -4.20 6.53
CA GLY A 216 -12.56 -4.53 6.25
C GLY A 216 -12.17 -4.55 4.77
N SER A 217 -10.89 -4.41 4.55
CA SER A 217 -10.24 -4.27 3.22
C SER A 217 -10.41 -5.49 2.30
N ASP A 218 -10.61 -6.67 2.85
CA ASP A 218 -10.83 -7.91 2.08
C ASP A 218 -12.10 -7.88 1.22
N GLN A 219 -13.08 -7.01 1.52
CA GLN A 219 -14.27 -6.81 0.70
C GLN A 219 -13.89 -6.44 -0.75
N ILE A 220 -12.83 -5.66 -0.95
CA ILE A 220 -12.34 -5.31 -2.29
C ILE A 220 -11.82 -6.56 -3.02
N ALA A 221 -11.02 -7.39 -2.35
CA ALA A 221 -10.48 -8.62 -2.96
C ALA A 221 -11.59 -9.63 -3.29
N LEU A 222 -12.57 -9.78 -2.39
CA LEU A 222 -13.72 -10.67 -2.59
C LEU A 222 -14.60 -10.21 -3.74
N SER A 223 -14.84 -8.91 -3.89
CA SER A 223 -15.56 -8.33 -5.01
C SER A 223 -14.85 -8.58 -6.34
N LEU A 224 -13.53 -8.28 -6.42
CA LEU A 224 -12.74 -8.58 -7.62
C LEU A 224 -12.82 -10.06 -8.00
N ALA A 225 -12.67 -10.96 -7.04
CA ALA A 225 -12.74 -12.41 -7.27
C ALA A 225 -14.12 -12.87 -7.75
N LYS A 226 -15.19 -12.30 -7.19
CA LYS A 226 -16.57 -12.52 -7.65
C LYS A 226 -16.71 -12.17 -9.13
N HIS A 227 -16.23 -11.02 -9.54
CA HIS A 227 -16.33 -10.56 -10.92
C HIS A 227 -15.42 -11.33 -11.89
N ILE A 228 -14.23 -11.76 -11.46
CA ILE A 228 -13.35 -12.64 -12.26
C ILE A 228 -14.07 -13.95 -12.58
N ARG A 229 -14.63 -14.61 -11.56
CA ARG A 229 -15.37 -15.87 -11.74
C ARG A 229 -16.61 -15.70 -12.62
N ALA A 230 -17.32 -14.58 -12.48
CA ALA A 230 -18.48 -14.27 -13.33
C ALA A 230 -18.09 -14.10 -14.82
N ASN A 231 -16.85 -13.74 -15.12
CA ASN A 231 -16.31 -13.67 -16.47
C ASN A 231 -15.64 -14.98 -16.93
N GLY A 232 -15.75 -16.07 -16.14
CA GLY A 232 -15.19 -17.38 -16.47
C GLY A 232 -13.72 -17.56 -16.10
N GLY A 233 -13.11 -16.61 -15.36
CA GLY A 233 -11.76 -16.78 -14.82
C GLY A 233 -11.72 -17.66 -13.57
N GLU A 234 -10.60 -18.31 -13.35
CA GLU A 234 -10.37 -19.22 -12.23
C GLU A 234 -9.38 -18.63 -11.22
N ILE A 235 -9.58 -18.95 -9.93
CA ILE A 235 -8.68 -18.58 -8.84
C ILE A 235 -8.46 -19.80 -7.96
N HIS A 236 -7.23 -20.26 -7.90
CA HIS A 236 -6.80 -21.42 -7.12
C HIS A 236 -5.91 -20.98 -5.96
N CYS A 237 -6.39 -21.19 -4.72
CA CYS A 237 -5.64 -21.02 -3.50
C CYS A 237 -4.85 -22.29 -3.14
N CYS A 238 -3.86 -22.17 -2.24
CA CYS A 238 -2.94 -23.24 -1.86
C CYS A 238 -2.18 -23.81 -3.08
N GLN A 239 -1.93 -22.97 -4.09
CA GLN A 239 -1.18 -23.29 -5.30
C GLN A 239 0.08 -22.43 -5.37
N GLN A 240 1.13 -22.89 -4.73
CA GLN A 240 2.42 -22.19 -4.76
C GLN A 240 3.11 -22.45 -6.11
N VAL A 241 3.36 -21.38 -6.87
CA VAL A 241 4.21 -21.47 -8.07
C VAL A 241 5.66 -21.67 -7.65
N LEU A 242 6.27 -22.74 -8.14
CA LEU A 242 7.67 -23.11 -7.88
C LEU A 242 8.59 -22.74 -9.03
N LYS A 243 8.05 -22.69 -10.26
CA LYS A 243 8.83 -22.36 -11.44
C LYS A 243 8.00 -21.68 -12.51
N ILE A 244 8.59 -20.67 -13.16
CA ILE A 244 8.11 -20.12 -14.43
C ILE A 244 8.90 -20.83 -15.53
N VAL A 245 8.21 -21.69 -16.28
CA VAL A 245 8.82 -22.52 -17.32
C VAL A 245 8.92 -21.71 -18.60
N CYS A 246 10.14 -21.65 -19.14
CA CYS A 246 10.42 -20.95 -20.39
C CYS A 246 11.03 -21.91 -21.42
N ASP A 247 10.72 -21.68 -22.68
CA ASP A 247 11.54 -22.12 -23.79
C ASP A 247 12.64 -21.08 -24.11
N ASP A 248 13.36 -21.25 -25.20
CA ASP A 248 14.43 -20.34 -25.60
C ASP A 248 13.93 -18.92 -25.97
N ARG A 249 12.62 -18.72 -26.10
CA ARG A 249 12.02 -17.48 -26.64
C ARG A 249 11.05 -16.80 -25.68
N LYS A 250 10.31 -17.59 -24.88
CA LYS A 250 9.19 -17.08 -24.07
C LYS A 250 8.85 -17.99 -22.90
N ALA A 251 8.01 -17.50 -21.98
CA ALA A 251 7.36 -18.34 -20.97
C ALA A 251 6.29 -19.23 -21.66
N ILE A 252 6.21 -20.51 -21.26
CA ILE A 252 5.24 -21.48 -21.79
C ILE A 252 4.24 -21.92 -20.73
N GLY A 253 4.46 -21.59 -19.47
CA GLY A 253 3.59 -21.90 -18.35
C GLY A 253 4.28 -21.75 -17.01
N VAL A 254 3.61 -22.20 -15.96
CA VAL A 254 4.15 -22.25 -14.60
C VAL A 254 3.93 -23.62 -13.98
N GLU A 255 4.81 -24.02 -13.06
CA GLU A 255 4.72 -25.26 -12.30
C GLU A 255 4.43 -24.98 -10.83
N THR A 256 3.54 -25.79 -10.26
CA THR A 256 3.31 -25.95 -8.83
C THR A 256 3.81 -27.33 -8.39
N ASP A 257 3.58 -27.74 -7.14
CA ASP A 257 3.99 -29.06 -6.66
C ASP A 257 3.37 -30.22 -7.46
N ASP A 258 2.14 -30.06 -7.90
CA ASP A 258 1.31 -31.14 -8.45
C ASP A 258 0.79 -30.88 -9.88
N HIS A 259 1.02 -29.67 -10.43
CA HIS A 259 0.40 -29.30 -11.70
C HIS A 259 1.25 -28.37 -12.56
N PHE A 260 1.17 -28.53 -13.89
CA PHE A 260 1.69 -27.57 -14.87
C PHE A 260 0.53 -26.81 -15.50
N TYR A 261 0.54 -25.49 -15.36
CA TYR A 261 -0.41 -24.56 -15.95
C TYR A 261 0.15 -23.98 -17.24
N PRO A 262 -0.24 -24.45 -18.42
CA PRO A 262 0.24 -23.92 -19.69
C PRO A 262 -0.28 -22.49 -19.90
N ALA A 263 0.57 -21.57 -20.35
CA ALA A 263 0.24 -20.16 -20.52
C ALA A 263 0.80 -19.61 -21.83
N ASP A 264 -0.01 -18.77 -22.48
CA ASP A 264 0.43 -17.93 -23.61
C ASP A 264 1.03 -16.63 -23.07
N ILE A 265 0.59 -16.19 -21.88
CA ILE A 265 1.03 -14.99 -21.16
C ILE A 265 1.13 -15.31 -19.69
N VAL A 266 2.18 -14.82 -19.02
CA VAL A 266 2.35 -14.90 -17.56
C VAL A 266 2.42 -13.50 -16.98
N ILE A 267 1.61 -13.20 -15.95
CA ILE A 267 1.68 -11.98 -15.16
C ILE A 267 2.11 -12.34 -13.75
N ALA A 268 3.27 -11.89 -13.32
CA ALA A 268 3.74 -12.09 -11.96
C ALA A 268 3.40 -10.88 -11.09
N ALA A 269 2.38 -11.04 -10.23
CA ALA A 269 1.91 -10.04 -9.28
C ALA A 269 2.48 -10.30 -7.87
N ILE A 270 3.73 -10.70 -7.81
CA ILE A 270 4.52 -11.00 -6.61
C ILE A 270 5.80 -10.14 -6.61
N HIS A 271 6.61 -10.26 -5.56
CA HIS A 271 7.85 -9.49 -5.46
C HIS A 271 8.79 -9.77 -6.65
N PRO A 272 9.37 -8.75 -7.32
CA PRO A 272 10.22 -8.94 -8.51
C PRO A 272 11.45 -9.81 -8.27
N ALA A 273 12.09 -9.73 -7.10
CA ALA A 273 13.22 -10.60 -6.76
C ALA A 273 12.79 -12.08 -6.77
N ARG A 274 11.59 -12.38 -6.24
CA ARG A 274 11.04 -13.73 -6.25
C ARG A 274 10.78 -14.23 -7.69
N VAL A 275 10.34 -13.35 -8.60
CA VAL A 275 10.19 -13.71 -10.02
C VAL A 275 11.53 -14.09 -10.64
N MET A 276 12.61 -13.39 -10.26
CA MET A 276 13.96 -13.74 -10.74
C MET A 276 14.42 -15.12 -10.27
N GLU A 277 14.01 -15.54 -9.07
CA GLU A 277 14.32 -16.88 -8.54
C GLU A 277 13.51 -17.97 -9.23
N LEU A 278 12.21 -17.74 -9.45
CA LEU A 278 11.30 -18.70 -10.06
C LEU A 278 11.55 -18.95 -11.55
N CYS A 279 12.26 -18.05 -12.23
CA CYS A 279 12.46 -18.12 -13.67
C CYS A 279 13.92 -18.43 -14.03
N ASP A 280 14.18 -19.58 -14.64
CA ASP A 280 15.52 -20.06 -15.01
C ASP A 280 15.87 -19.78 -16.49
N SER A 281 15.33 -18.72 -17.09
CA SER A 281 15.60 -18.39 -18.47
C SER A 281 16.90 -17.61 -18.65
N SER A 282 17.68 -17.96 -19.67
CA SER A 282 18.89 -17.23 -20.12
C SER A 282 18.57 -15.82 -20.64
N LEU A 283 17.32 -15.53 -21.01
CA LEU A 283 16.85 -14.20 -21.38
C LEU A 283 16.95 -13.20 -20.21
N LEU A 284 16.86 -13.69 -18.95
CA LEU A 284 17.11 -12.90 -17.74
C LEU A 284 18.60 -12.95 -17.39
N ARG A 285 19.39 -12.07 -17.99
CA ARG A 285 20.85 -12.02 -17.80
C ARG A 285 21.23 -11.85 -16.32
N PRO A 286 22.37 -12.40 -15.85
CA PRO A 286 22.82 -12.30 -14.47
C PRO A 286 22.84 -10.86 -13.92
N ALA A 287 23.29 -9.88 -14.71
CA ALA A 287 23.31 -8.47 -14.31
C ALA A 287 21.91 -7.90 -14.05
N TYR A 288 20.89 -8.33 -14.83
CA TYR A 288 19.51 -7.91 -14.60
C TYR A 288 18.95 -8.50 -13.30
N ARG A 289 19.19 -9.79 -13.04
CA ARG A 289 18.81 -10.46 -11.79
C ARG A 289 19.46 -9.80 -10.58
N ALA A 290 20.78 -9.59 -10.65
CA ALA A 290 21.55 -8.94 -9.59
C ALA A 290 21.04 -7.51 -9.30
N ARG A 291 20.71 -6.73 -10.34
CA ARG A 291 20.12 -5.39 -10.18
C ARG A 291 18.79 -5.44 -9.42
N ILE A 292 17.90 -6.36 -9.78
CA ILE A 292 16.60 -6.50 -9.11
C ILE A 292 16.78 -6.95 -7.65
N ALA A 293 17.63 -7.93 -7.39
CA ALA A 293 17.90 -8.44 -6.05
C ALA A 293 18.60 -7.41 -5.13
N ALA A 294 19.33 -6.45 -5.71
CA ALA A 294 20.04 -5.41 -4.96
C ALA A 294 19.18 -4.13 -4.72
N MET A 295 17.92 -4.10 -5.14
CA MET A 295 17.07 -2.94 -4.90
C MET A 295 16.78 -2.79 -3.41
N PRO A 296 16.90 -1.56 -2.86
CA PRO A 296 16.60 -1.34 -1.44
C PRO A 296 15.12 -1.54 -1.16
N GLU A 297 14.82 -2.11 0.00
CA GLU A 297 13.47 -2.31 0.49
C GLU A 297 13.08 -1.23 1.50
N THR A 298 11.79 -0.92 1.61
CA THR A 298 11.27 -0.07 2.67
C THR A 298 11.37 -0.76 4.02
N ALA A 299 11.32 0.02 5.10
CA ALA A 299 11.30 -0.54 6.45
C ALA A 299 10.13 -1.51 6.66
N GLY A 300 10.35 -2.53 7.47
CA GLY A 300 9.29 -3.40 7.98
C GLY A 300 8.51 -2.75 9.13
N GLY A 301 7.42 -3.40 9.53
CA GLY A 301 6.55 -2.91 10.60
C GLY A 301 6.28 -3.94 11.68
N PHE A 302 6.08 -3.44 12.89
CA PHE A 302 5.51 -4.17 14.01
C PHE A 302 4.11 -3.62 14.27
N ALA A 303 3.09 -4.48 14.24
CA ALA A 303 1.73 -4.09 14.52
C ALA A 303 1.17 -4.79 15.75
N VAL A 304 0.37 -4.05 16.52
CA VAL A 304 -0.44 -4.55 17.64
C VAL A 304 -1.90 -4.36 17.26
N TYR A 305 -2.60 -5.45 17.06
CA TYR A 305 -4.03 -5.50 16.73
C TYR A 305 -4.82 -5.61 18.03
N LEU A 306 -5.45 -4.53 18.42
CA LEU A 306 -6.15 -4.39 19.69
C LEU A 306 -7.60 -4.84 19.58
N ARG A 307 -8.07 -5.63 20.52
CA ARG A 307 -9.48 -5.93 20.75
C ARG A 307 -9.94 -5.18 21.99
N PHE A 308 -11.03 -4.46 21.89
CA PHE A 308 -11.55 -3.66 22.99
C PHE A 308 -12.71 -4.35 23.74
N LYS A 309 -12.86 -4.00 25.00
CA LYS A 309 -14.04 -4.36 25.79
C LYS A 309 -15.25 -3.62 25.19
N PRO A 310 -16.44 -4.26 25.17
CA PRO A 310 -17.64 -3.61 24.65
C PRO A 310 -17.94 -2.29 25.37
N GLU A 311 -18.32 -1.28 24.60
CA GLU A 311 -18.79 0.03 25.07
C GLU A 311 -17.85 0.79 26.02
N THR A 312 -16.52 0.51 25.94
CA THR A 312 -15.54 1.17 26.82
C THR A 312 -14.81 2.31 26.15
N LEU A 313 -14.60 2.23 24.81
CA LEU A 313 -13.84 3.21 24.06
C LEU A 313 -14.68 3.79 22.92
N PRO A 314 -14.93 5.10 22.87
CA PRO A 314 -15.60 5.73 21.73
C PRO A 314 -14.84 5.48 20.43
N TYR A 315 -15.60 5.30 19.34
CA TYR A 315 -14.98 5.13 18.03
C TYR A 315 -14.27 6.40 17.58
N MET A 316 -12.99 6.26 17.21
CA MET A 316 -12.17 7.33 16.68
C MET A 316 -12.23 7.34 15.15
N ASN A 317 -12.90 8.34 14.57
CA ASN A 317 -13.12 8.46 13.13
C ASN A 317 -12.00 9.22 12.41
N HIS A 318 -10.76 9.03 12.83
CA HIS A 318 -9.56 9.58 12.18
C HIS A 318 -8.37 8.65 12.42
N ASN A 319 -7.25 8.93 11.77
CA ASN A 319 -5.98 8.28 12.03
C ASN A 319 -5.12 9.17 12.91
N PHE A 320 -4.36 8.60 13.82
CA PHE A 320 -3.48 9.33 14.72
C PHE A 320 -2.03 8.92 14.52
N TYR A 321 -1.18 9.88 14.20
CA TYR A 321 0.26 9.71 14.03
C TYR A 321 0.96 10.39 15.21
N GLY A 322 1.53 9.61 16.12
CA GLY A 322 2.17 10.10 17.33
C GLY A 322 3.68 9.98 17.28
N TYR A 323 4.37 11.06 17.62
CA TYR A 323 5.81 11.13 17.70
C TYR A 323 6.24 11.74 19.04
N HIS A 324 7.08 11.04 19.79
CA HIS A 324 7.63 11.53 21.06
C HIS A 324 8.84 12.43 20.82
N GLN A 325 8.79 13.20 19.75
CA GLN A 325 9.83 14.14 19.32
C GLN A 325 9.21 15.20 18.39
N LYS A 326 9.89 16.31 18.17
CA LYS A 326 9.40 17.42 17.33
C LYS A 326 9.51 17.16 15.83
N SER A 327 10.12 16.06 15.41
CA SER A 327 10.28 15.69 14.00
C SER A 327 9.85 14.26 13.77
N PRO A 328 9.05 13.96 12.72
CA PRO A 328 8.68 12.61 12.37
C PRO A 328 9.80 11.85 11.64
N TRP A 329 10.85 12.53 11.20
CA TRP A 329 11.94 11.95 10.44
C TRP A 329 12.80 10.98 11.25
N GLY A 330 13.32 9.97 10.57
CA GLY A 330 14.23 8.99 11.11
C GLY A 330 13.61 7.99 12.08
N CYS A 331 12.28 7.82 12.05
CA CYS A 331 11.61 6.84 12.90
C CYS A 331 11.97 5.39 12.57
N GLU A 332 12.44 5.13 11.36
CA GLU A 332 13.01 3.86 10.89
C GLU A 332 14.42 3.60 11.44
N HIS A 333 15.11 4.64 11.93
CA HIS A 333 16.43 4.57 12.54
C HIS A 333 16.34 4.68 14.06
N TYR A 334 16.20 3.58 14.75
CA TYR A 334 16.05 3.50 16.19
C TYR A 334 17.00 2.45 16.79
N ASN A 335 17.10 2.46 18.10
CA ASN A 335 17.74 1.43 18.91
C ASN A 335 16.80 0.90 20.00
N ALA A 336 17.24 -0.09 20.77
CA ALA A 336 16.43 -0.70 21.80
C ALA A 336 15.93 0.30 22.89
N ALA A 337 16.68 1.39 23.16
CA ALA A 337 16.31 2.35 24.19
C ALA A 337 15.24 3.35 23.73
N ASN A 338 15.29 3.78 22.44
CA ASN A 338 14.42 4.85 21.93
C ASN A 338 13.25 4.37 21.06
N TRP A 339 13.05 3.07 20.88
CA TRP A 339 11.89 2.52 20.20
C TRP A 339 10.65 2.51 21.12
N PRO A 340 9.43 2.83 20.61
CA PRO A 340 9.12 3.39 19.30
C PRO A 340 9.42 4.90 19.24
N ARG A 341 9.94 5.40 18.12
CA ARG A 341 10.13 6.82 17.89
C ARG A 341 8.87 7.51 17.36
N GLY A 342 8.00 6.74 16.72
CA GLY A 342 6.70 7.17 16.25
C GLY A 342 5.79 5.96 16.02
N TYR A 343 4.49 6.23 15.93
CA TYR A 343 3.47 5.21 15.71
C TYR A 343 2.27 5.79 14.95
N LEU A 344 1.54 4.88 14.30
CA LEU A 344 0.22 5.12 13.76
C LEU A 344 -0.78 4.37 14.62
N TYR A 345 -1.84 5.04 15.09
CA TYR A 345 -2.95 4.43 15.83
C TYR A 345 -4.28 4.73 15.15
N MET A 346 -5.13 3.72 14.98
CA MET A 346 -6.45 3.88 14.38
C MET A 346 -7.41 2.77 14.82
N HIS A 347 -8.72 3.03 14.65
CA HIS A 347 -9.78 2.06 14.89
C HIS A 347 -10.29 1.46 13.59
N PHE A 348 -10.73 0.20 13.65
CA PHE A 348 -11.39 -0.45 12.52
C PHE A 348 -12.88 -0.09 12.46
N CYS A 349 -13.41 0.03 11.24
CA CYS A 349 -14.80 0.37 10.98
C CYS A 349 -15.57 -0.90 10.57
N ASN A 350 -16.37 -1.46 11.48
CA ASN A 350 -17.19 -2.64 11.22
C ASN A 350 -18.65 -2.30 10.86
N ALA A 351 -19.09 -1.08 11.19
CA ALA A 351 -20.45 -0.57 10.90
C ALA A 351 -20.39 0.89 10.43
N PRO A 352 -21.33 1.36 9.57
CA PRO A 352 -21.31 2.72 9.02
C PRO A 352 -21.41 3.82 10.09
N GLU A 353 -22.14 3.59 11.16
CA GLU A 353 -22.39 4.53 12.28
C GLU A 353 -21.90 3.93 13.60
N GLN A 354 -20.62 3.59 13.62
CA GLN A 354 -20.03 2.94 14.78
C GLN A 354 -19.83 3.93 15.93
N ARG A 355 -20.49 3.69 17.06
CA ARG A 355 -20.35 4.51 18.27
C ARG A 355 -19.16 4.11 19.12
N TRP A 356 -18.93 2.80 19.25
CA TRP A 356 -17.90 2.22 20.11
C TRP A 356 -16.86 1.47 19.28
N ALA A 357 -15.60 1.60 19.65
CA ALA A 357 -14.53 0.84 19.01
C ALA A 357 -14.59 -0.64 19.43
N GLU A 358 -14.57 -1.55 18.49
CA GLU A 358 -14.44 -3.00 18.71
C GLU A 358 -13.00 -3.46 18.62
N GLY A 359 -12.23 -2.84 17.73
CA GLY A 359 -10.83 -3.11 17.53
C GLY A 359 -10.09 -1.95 16.90
N GLY A 360 -8.77 -2.03 16.95
CA GLY A 360 -7.87 -1.05 16.38
C GLY A 360 -6.50 -1.64 16.10
N VAL A 361 -5.62 -0.84 15.53
CA VAL A 361 -4.23 -1.21 15.29
C VAL A 361 -3.29 -0.09 15.70
N ILE A 362 -2.17 -0.48 16.29
CA ILE A 362 -1.01 0.38 16.47
C ILE A 362 0.10 -0.18 15.60
N LEU A 363 0.71 0.67 14.76
CA LEU A 363 1.80 0.30 13.87
C LEU A 363 3.02 1.17 14.15
N SER A 364 4.19 0.55 14.24
CA SER A 364 5.48 1.25 14.28
C SER A 364 6.50 0.53 13.42
N TYR A 365 7.58 1.21 13.05
CA TYR A 365 8.68 0.57 12.32
C TYR A 365 9.36 -0.52 13.15
N MET A 366 9.74 -1.61 12.47
CA MET A 366 10.59 -2.67 13.01
C MET A 366 11.60 -3.11 11.96
N GLN A 367 12.89 -3.09 12.33
CA GLN A 367 13.96 -3.55 11.46
C GLN A 367 13.93 -5.07 11.34
N PHE A 368 14.13 -5.60 10.13
CA PHE A 368 14.11 -7.04 9.88
C PHE A 368 15.18 -7.79 10.68
N ASP A 369 16.33 -7.16 10.89
CA ASP A 369 17.47 -7.74 11.62
C ASP A 369 17.12 -8.18 13.05
N GLU A 370 16.13 -7.55 13.67
CA GLU A 370 15.63 -7.94 15.00
C GLU A 370 14.95 -9.31 15.02
N VAL A 371 14.40 -9.72 13.88
CA VAL A 371 13.63 -10.97 13.72
C VAL A 371 14.30 -11.98 12.78
N GLU A 372 15.39 -11.61 12.14
CA GLU A 372 16.07 -12.42 11.11
C GLU A 372 16.46 -13.81 11.61
N ARG A 373 16.87 -13.93 12.88
CA ARG A 373 17.23 -15.21 13.51
C ARG A 373 16.11 -16.25 13.51
N TRP A 374 14.85 -15.81 13.33
CA TRP A 374 13.69 -16.70 13.23
C TRP A 374 13.20 -16.90 11.78
N LYS A 375 13.92 -16.37 10.78
CA LYS A 375 13.61 -16.62 9.36
C LYS A 375 13.68 -18.13 9.08
N GLY A 376 12.71 -18.64 8.32
CA GLY A 376 12.62 -20.05 7.97
C GLY A 376 12.04 -20.97 9.07
N THR A 377 11.63 -20.41 10.22
CA THR A 377 10.90 -21.16 11.24
C THR A 377 9.41 -21.23 10.89
N THR A 378 8.72 -22.25 11.40
CA THR A 378 7.29 -22.45 11.14
C THR A 378 6.44 -21.41 11.85
N ILE A 379 5.46 -20.83 11.13
CA ILE A 379 4.47 -19.89 11.69
C ILE A 379 3.76 -20.55 12.89
N GLY A 380 3.62 -19.80 14.00
CA GLY A 380 3.03 -20.32 15.25
C GLY A 380 3.94 -21.21 16.10
N HIS A 381 5.13 -21.57 15.61
CA HIS A 381 6.08 -22.46 16.32
C HIS A 381 7.51 -21.88 16.34
N ARG A 382 7.65 -20.55 16.51
CA ARG A 382 8.94 -19.86 16.52
C ARG A 382 9.67 -19.87 17.87
N GLY A 383 9.04 -20.46 18.89
CA GLY A 383 9.59 -20.61 20.23
C GLY A 383 9.31 -19.44 21.18
N GLU A 384 9.52 -19.71 22.47
CA GLU A 384 9.17 -18.80 23.58
C GLU A 384 9.89 -17.44 23.46
N ALA A 385 11.15 -17.42 23.06
CA ALA A 385 11.91 -16.17 22.92
C ALA A 385 11.33 -15.22 21.86
N TYR A 386 10.67 -15.74 20.81
CA TYR A 386 9.98 -14.92 19.83
C TYR A 386 8.70 -14.33 20.40
N GLU A 387 7.92 -15.12 21.12
CA GLU A 387 6.67 -14.67 21.72
C GLU A 387 6.95 -13.63 22.83
N GLN A 388 8.00 -13.85 23.63
CA GLN A 388 8.44 -12.89 24.65
C GLN A 388 8.86 -11.55 24.02
N MET A 389 9.66 -11.57 22.97
CA MET A 389 10.05 -10.35 22.24
C MET A 389 8.82 -9.60 21.72
N LYS A 390 7.86 -10.30 21.11
CA LYS A 390 6.62 -9.68 20.63
C LYS A 390 5.80 -9.06 21.77
N HIS A 391 5.69 -9.75 22.89
CA HIS A 391 4.99 -9.24 24.08
C HIS A 391 5.65 -7.96 24.59
N GLU A 392 6.97 -7.95 24.78
CA GLU A 392 7.72 -6.78 25.26
C GLU A 392 7.56 -5.58 24.31
N ARG A 393 7.61 -5.83 23.00
CA ARG A 393 7.40 -4.78 21.98
C ARG A 393 5.96 -4.26 21.98
N ALA A 394 4.96 -5.14 22.15
CA ALA A 394 3.56 -4.75 22.22
C ALA A 394 3.28 -3.87 23.42
N GLU A 395 3.75 -4.26 24.62
CA GLU A 395 3.54 -3.49 25.84
C GLU A 395 4.17 -2.09 25.74
N ARG A 396 5.40 -2.00 25.23
CA ARG A 396 6.06 -0.69 25.00
C ARG A 396 5.31 0.19 24.01
N LEU A 397 4.77 -0.39 22.94
CA LEU A 397 4.01 0.35 21.94
C LEU A 397 2.65 0.80 22.47
N ILE A 398 1.96 -0.04 23.24
CA ILE A 398 0.73 0.33 23.96
C ILE A 398 1.00 1.46 24.95
N ASP A 399 2.08 1.39 25.75
CA ASP A 399 2.46 2.45 26.69
C ASP A 399 2.75 3.78 25.97
N ALA A 400 3.37 3.73 24.81
CA ALA A 400 3.62 4.93 24.01
C ALA A 400 2.30 5.61 23.58
N VAL A 401 1.31 4.84 23.13
CA VAL A 401 -0.01 5.37 22.75
C VAL A 401 -0.79 5.85 23.94
N CYS A 402 -0.68 5.20 25.09
CA CYS A 402 -1.36 5.58 26.33
C CYS A 402 -0.98 6.97 26.86
N ARG A 403 0.14 7.55 26.44
CA ARG A 403 0.49 8.94 26.78
C ARG A 403 -0.49 9.95 26.18
N GLU A 404 -1.00 9.68 24.99
CA GLU A 404 -2.00 10.50 24.30
C GLU A 404 -3.43 10.02 24.58
N PHE A 405 -3.61 8.72 24.85
CA PHE A 405 -4.90 8.05 25.09
C PHE A 405 -4.90 7.31 26.43
N PRO A 406 -5.00 8.00 27.59
CA PRO A 406 -4.84 7.41 28.92
C PRO A 406 -5.78 6.25 29.22
N HIS A 407 -7.02 6.27 28.67
CA HIS A 407 -8.03 5.24 28.89
C HIS A 407 -7.87 3.99 28.00
N LEU A 408 -6.91 4.01 27.05
CA LEU A 408 -6.71 2.91 26.10
C LEU A 408 -6.40 1.59 26.83
N ARG A 409 -5.50 1.60 27.80
CA ARG A 409 -5.08 0.37 28.50
C ARG A 409 -6.22 -0.34 29.20
N GLU A 410 -7.11 0.41 29.84
CA GLU A 410 -8.28 -0.13 30.51
C GLU A 410 -9.31 -0.74 29.56
N ALA A 411 -9.39 -0.20 28.34
CA ALA A 411 -10.31 -0.65 27.31
C ALA A 411 -9.84 -1.94 26.60
N ILE A 412 -8.53 -2.27 26.65
CA ILE A 412 -7.99 -3.45 25.97
C ILE A 412 -8.52 -4.74 26.64
N ALA A 413 -9.13 -5.61 25.83
CA ALA A 413 -9.53 -6.96 26.20
C ALA A 413 -8.52 -8.02 25.79
N GLY A 414 -7.62 -7.70 24.86
CA GLY A 414 -6.56 -8.55 24.35
C GLY A 414 -5.99 -8.01 23.05
N TYR A 415 -4.90 -8.59 22.60
CA TYR A 415 -4.25 -8.18 21.35
C TYR A 415 -3.55 -9.33 20.64
N GLU A 416 -3.32 -9.15 19.35
CA GLU A 416 -2.46 -9.97 18.49
C GLU A 416 -1.32 -9.10 17.98
N THR A 417 -0.24 -9.72 17.47
CA THR A 417 0.91 -8.97 16.96
C THR A 417 1.40 -9.54 15.64
N SER A 418 1.94 -8.67 14.79
CA SER A 418 2.70 -9.05 13.60
C SER A 418 4.07 -8.37 13.58
N THR A 419 5.01 -9.04 12.91
CA THR A 419 6.40 -8.57 12.74
C THR A 419 6.75 -8.54 11.26
N PRO A 420 7.92 -8.06 10.86
CA PRO A 420 8.38 -8.19 9.48
C PRO A 420 8.37 -9.65 8.94
N LEU A 421 8.55 -10.66 9.80
CA LEU A 421 8.40 -12.07 9.38
C LEU A 421 6.98 -12.42 8.95
N THR A 422 5.96 -11.80 9.54
CA THR A 422 4.57 -12.00 9.13
C THR A 422 4.35 -11.51 7.69
N TYR A 423 4.91 -10.34 7.34
CA TYR A 423 4.86 -9.85 5.97
C TYR A 423 5.62 -10.76 5.00
N LEU A 424 6.82 -11.20 5.37
CA LEU A 424 7.59 -12.15 4.57
C LEU A 424 6.80 -13.46 4.31
N ASP A 425 6.20 -14.03 5.36
CA ASP A 425 5.51 -15.32 5.25
C ASP A 425 4.23 -15.24 4.41
N TYR A 426 3.43 -14.18 4.59
CA TYR A 426 2.12 -14.07 3.96
C TYR A 426 2.13 -13.37 2.60
N THR A 427 3.07 -12.46 2.37
CA THR A 427 3.12 -11.67 1.14
C THR A 427 4.35 -11.93 0.28
N GLY A 428 5.32 -12.68 0.80
CA GLY A 428 6.60 -12.92 0.12
C GLY A 428 7.45 -11.67 -0.08
N THR A 429 7.17 -10.59 0.68
CA THR A 429 7.92 -9.34 0.58
C THR A 429 9.28 -9.51 1.25
N GLU A 430 10.36 -9.29 0.49
CA GLU A 430 11.72 -9.41 1.01
C GLU A 430 11.92 -8.56 2.26
N ARG A 431 12.66 -9.11 3.22
CA ARG A 431 12.92 -8.49 4.53
C ARG A 431 11.66 -7.96 5.24
N GLY A 432 10.47 -8.49 4.89
CA GLY A 432 9.21 -8.07 5.49
C GLY A 432 8.86 -6.59 5.29
N ALA A 433 9.33 -5.99 4.19
CA ALA A 433 9.07 -4.59 3.85
C ALA A 433 7.57 -4.31 3.72
N MET A 434 7.10 -3.21 4.32
CA MET A 434 5.68 -2.86 4.28
C MET A 434 5.21 -2.50 2.88
N TYR A 435 6.06 -1.79 2.11
CA TYR A 435 5.71 -1.26 0.80
C TYR A 435 6.60 -1.79 -0.33
N GLY A 436 7.42 -2.81 -0.06
CA GLY A 436 8.35 -3.40 -1.03
C GLY A 436 9.52 -2.47 -1.34
N ILE A 437 9.90 -2.39 -2.62
CA ILE A 437 11.07 -1.64 -3.09
C ILE A 437 10.94 -0.14 -2.80
N ALA A 438 11.90 0.40 -2.07
CA ALA A 438 11.97 1.82 -1.71
C ALA A 438 12.12 2.73 -2.94
N ARG A 439 11.59 3.94 -2.83
CA ARG A 439 11.73 4.99 -3.86
C ARG A 439 12.82 5.97 -3.43
N ASP A 440 13.89 5.99 -4.21
CA ASP A 440 15.05 6.83 -3.98
C ASP A 440 15.27 7.77 -5.17
N PHE A 441 15.21 9.09 -4.94
CA PHE A 441 15.39 10.07 -6.01
C PHE A 441 16.81 10.07 -6.58
N HIS A 442 17.82 9.61 -5.84
CA HIS A 442 19.19 9.49 -6.33
C HIS A 442 19.32 8.41 -7.41
N LEU A 443 18.50 7.38 -7.35
CA LEU A 443 18.52 6.29 -8.34
C LEU A 443 17.74 6.62 -9.61
N GLY A 444 16.83 7.59 -9.55
CA GLY A 444 16.00 7.99 -10.68
C GLY A 444 15.31 6.81 -11.38
N PRO A 445 15.32 6.74 -12.74
CA PRO A 445 14.73 5.64 -13.48
C PRO A 445 15.38 4.27 -13.21
N ALA A 446 16.65 4.22 -12.82
CA ALA A 446 17.35 2.97 -12.51
C ALA A 446 16.81 2.29 -11.23
N GLY A 447 16.23 3.05 -10.30
CA GLY A 447 15.56 2.57 -9.10
C GLY A 447 14.15 2.01 -9.34
N ARG A 448 13.74 1.80 -10.59
CA ARG A 448 12.41 1.33 -10.96
C ARG A 448 12.41 -0.03 -11.60
N VAL A 449 11.41 -0.83 -11.24
CA VAL A 449 11.10 -2.08 -11.92
C VAL A 449 10.08 -1.81 -13.02
N GLN A 450 10.41 -2.21 -14.24
CA GLN A 450 9.50 -2.08 -15.37
C GLN A 450 8.47 -3.21 -15.39
N HIS A 451 7.28 -2.95 -15.93
CA HIS A 451 6.26 -3.98 -16.12
C HIS A 451 6.70 -5.06 -17.10
N ARG A 452 7.42 -4.68 -18.16
CA ARG A 452 8.02 -5.62 -19.12
C ARG A 452 9.30 -6.23 -18.55
N THR A 453 9.41 -7.54 -18.59
CA THR A 453 10.67 -8.24 -18.38
C THR A 453 11.45 -8.37 -19.71
N LYS A 454 12.57 -9.10 -19.66
CA LYS A 454 13.31 -9.49 -20.88
C LYS A 454 12.72 -10.73 -21.57
N ILE A 455 11.71 -11.35 -20.96
CA ILE A 455 10.93 -12.43 -21.55
C ILE A 455 9.66 -11.82 -22.15
N PRO A 456 9.42 -11.95 -23.47
CA PRO A 456 8.42 -11.15 -24.18
C PRO A 456 6.99 -11.21 -23.64
N ASN A 457 6.60 -12.34 -23.07
CA ASN A 457 5.24 -12.61 -22.57
C ASN A 457 5.19 -12.80 -21.03
N LEU A 458 6.24 -12.37 -20.31
CA LEU A 458 6.27 -12.32 -18.86
C LEU A 458 6.24 -10.87 -18.41
N PHE A 459 5.14 -10.49 -17.74
CA PHE A 459 4.91 -9.14 -17.22
C PHE A 459 4.92 -9.14 -15.70
N LEU A 460 5.27 -8.00 -15.11
CA LEU A 460 5.24 -7.75 -13.68
C LEU A 460 4.08 -6.81 -13.32
N ALA A 461 3.40 -7.08 -12.22
CA ALA A 461 2.35 -6.23 -11.68
C ALA A 461 2.50 -6.07 -10.16
N GLY A 462 1.73 -5.17 -9.55
CA GLY A 462 1.71 -4.96 -8.10
C GLY A 462 2.52 -3.74 -7.65
N GLN A 463 2.70 -3.63 -6.32
CA GLN A 463 3.23 -2.42 -5.68
C GLN A 463 4.68 -2.05 -6.05
N ASN A 464 5.46 -3.01 -6.51
CA ASN A 464 6.88 -2.81 -6.81
C ASN A 464 7.15 -2.21 -8.19
N THR A 465 6.17 -2.24 -9.11
CA THR A 465 6.35 -1.79 -10.48
C THR A 465 6.10 -0.29 -10.67
N ASN A 466 4.91 0.20 -10.31
CA ASN A 466 4.57 1.62 -10.43
C ASN A 466 4.69 2.35 -9.09
N SER A 467 3.76 2.10 -8.18
CA SER A 467 3.73 2.67 -6.84
C SER A 467 2.96 1.73 -5.92
N HIS A 468 3.24 1.79 -4.62
CA HIS A 468 2.47 1.10 -3.60
C HIS A 468 1.14 1.83 -3.30
N GLY A 469 0.37 1.27 -2.40
CA GLY A 469 -0.97 1.73 -2.06
C GLY A 469 -2.02 1.39 -3.12
N ILE A 470 -3.30 1.48 -2.76
CA ILE A 470 -4.39 1.02 -3.63
C ILE A 470 -4.39 1.72 -5.00
N LEU A 471 -4.27 3.04 -5.04
CA LEU A 471 -4.25 3.78 -6.31
C LEU A 471 -3.00 3.46 -7.13
N GLY A 472 -1.82 3.41 -6.48
CA GLY A 472 -0.56 3.11 -7.16
C GLY A 472 -0.56 1.73 -7.82
N VAL A 473 -1.11 0.73 -7.14
CA VAL A 473 -1.25 -0.64 -7.69
C VAL A 473 -2.26 -0.69 -8.83
N LEU A 474 -3.42 -0.03 -8.71
CA LEU A 474 -4.43 0.00 -9.77
C LEU A 474 -3.93 0.71 -11.03
N VAL A 475 -3.23 1.83 -10.88
CA VAL A 475 -2.57 2.51 -12.01
C VAL A 475 -1.51 1.60 -12.63
N GLY A 476 -0.69 0.94 -11.82
CA GLY A 476 0.28 -0.04 -12.30
C GLY A 476 -0.36 -1.22 -13.03
N THR A 477 -1.54 -1.67 -12.60
CA THR A 477 -2.33 -2.70 -13.29
C THR A 477 -2.77 -2.24 -14.67
N ILE A 478 -3.25 -1.00 -14.81
CA ILE A 478 -3.62 -0.45 -16.11
C ILE A 478 -2.42 -0.45 -17.06
N VAL A 479 -1.26 -0.03 -16.56
CA VAL A 479 -0.01 -0.05 -17.38
C VAL A 479 0.36 -1.47 -17.78
N ALA A 480 0.32 -2.43 -16.85
CA ALA A 480 0.63 -3.83 -17.14
C ALA A 480 -0.35 -4.43 -18.17
N CYS A 481 -1.65 -4.20 -18.02
CA CYS A 481 -2.66 -4.67 -18.95
C CYS A 481 -2.59 -3.96 -20.32
N SER A 482 -2.08 -2.74 -20.37
CA SER A 482 -1.88 -1.99 -21.63
C SER A 482 -0.81 -2.61 -22.54
N GLU A 483 -0.02 -3.52 -22.02
CA GLU A 483 0.90 -4.34 -22.83
C GLU A 483 0.18 -5.37 -23.71
N LEU A 484 -1.03 -5.74 -23.32
CA LEU A 484 -1.88 -6.73 -24.00
C LEU A 484 -3.09 -6.09 -24.68
N LEU A 485 -3.63 -5.07 -24.02
CA LEU A 485 -4.68 -4.18 -24.52
C LEU A 485 -4.02 -2.83 -24.84
N THR A 486 -4.71 -1.88 -25.39
CA THR A 486 -4.15 -0.52 -25.47
C THR A 486 -4.56 0.30 -24.24
N SER A 487 -3.70 1.21 -23.77
CA SER A 487 -4.06 2.14 -22.69
C SER A 487 -5.28 2.99 -23.06
N GLU A 488 -5.42 3.34 -24.33
CA GLU A 488 -6.57 4.07 -24.87
C GLU A 488 -7.88 3.27 -24.72
N SER A 489 -7.86 1.96 -24.99
CA SER A 489 -9.03 1.09 -24.80
C SER A 489 -9.44 1.02 -23.33
N ILE A 490 -8.49 0.79 -22.43
CA ILE A 490 -8.78 0.70 -20.99
C ILE A 490 -9.30 2.03 -20.43
N ILE A 491 -8.70 3.16 -20.83
CA ILE A 491 -9.16 4.51 -20.40
C ILE A 491 -10.56 4.80 -20.95
N LYS A 492 -10.86 4.41 -22.18
CA LYS A 492 -12.21 4.53 -22.78
C LYS A 492 -13.23 3.74 -21.95
N ASP A 493 -12.91 2.48 -21.59
CA ASP A 493 -13.78 1.63 -20.78
C ASP A 493 -14.01 2.23 -19.37
N ILE A 494 -12.96 2.81 -18.77
CA ILE A 494 -13.08 3.52 -17.50
C ILE A 494 -14.01 4.73 -17.62
N ILE A 495 -13.88 5.51 -18.68
CA ILE A 495 -14.74 6.68 -18.94
C ILE A 495 -16.19 6.21 -19.09
N SER A 496 -16.45 5.23 -19.98
CA SER A 496 -17.82 4.70 -20.22
C SER A 496 -18.47 4.11 -18.96
N ALA A 497 -17.68 3.49 -18.08
CA ALA A 497 -18.22 2.96 -16.81
C ALA A 497 -18.61 4.07 -15.81
N ASN A 498 -18.25 5.32 -16.09
CA ASN A 498 -18.50 6.48 -15.22
C ASN A 498 -19.46 7.52 -15.86
N GLU A 499 -19.98 7.26 -17.04
CA GLU A 499 -21.07 7.98 -17.69
C GLU A 499 -22.42 7.40 -17.22
#